data_ba2d4fb586ce7be1202e21be2b40384b
#
_entry.id   ba2d4fb586ce7be1202e21be2b40384b
#
_cell.length_a   1.000
_cell.length_b   1.000
_cell.length_c   1.000
_cell.angle_alpha   90.00
_cell.angle_beta   90.00
_cell.angle_gamma   90.00
#
_symmetry.space_group_name_H-M   'P 1'
#
loop_
_entity.id
_entity.type
_entity.pdbx_description
1 polymer ?
#
loop_
_entity_poly.entity_id
_entity_poly.type
_entity_poly.pdbx_seq_one_letter_code
_entity_poly.pdbx_strand_id
1 'polypeptide(L)'
;MIWGVAELVHFFSTFLTLQPGWVISTGTPGGTAWAADPELGGRPYERPDLVRAAGYLQAGDQVCCRIEKIGELRNQVARIE
;
A
#
# COMPACT_ATOMS: atom_id res chain seq x y z
N MET A 1 -3.64 10.39 0.90
CA MET A 1 -5.11 10.21 1.07
C MET A 1 -5.80 11.57 1.04
N ILE A 2 -6.93 11.66 0.38
CA ILE A 2 -7.74 12.89 0.37
C ILE A 2 -8.45 13.06 1.72
N TRP A 3 -8.93 11.96 2.30
CA TRP A 3 -9.65 11.95 3.58
C TRP A 3 -8.77 11.40 4.68
N GLY A 4 -8.82 12.05 5.84
CA GLY A 4 -8.11 11.58 7.04
C GLY A 4 -8.79 10.39 7.71
N VAL A 5 -8.06 9.72 8.61
CA VAL A 5 -8.56 8.54 9.33
C VAL A 5 -9.84 8.87 10.12
N ALA A 6 -9.86 9.98 10.84
CA ALA A 6 -11.03 10.39 11.62
C ALA A 6 -12.27 10.60 10.75
N GLU A 7 -12.10 11.18 9.58
CA GLU A 7 -13.19 11.42 8.62
C GLU A 7 -13.74 10.12 8.06
N LEU A 8 -12.86 9.14 7.74
CA LEU A 8 -13.28 7.84 7.25
C LEU A 8 -14.06 7.06 8.32
N VAL A 9 -13.58 7.05 9.56
CA VAL A 9 -14.27 6.41 10.68
C VAL A 9 -15.63 7.06 10.91
N HIS A 10 -15.69 8.38 10.90
CA HIS A 10 -16.95 9.10 11.05
C HIS A 10 -17.95 8.75 9.94
N PHE A 11 -17.51 8.79 8.69
CA PHE A 11 -18.35 8.48 7.53
C PHE A 11 -18.94 7.07 7.63
N PHE A 12 -18.12 6.05 7.87
CA PHE A 12 -18.60 4.68 7.94
C PHE A 12 -19.50 4.44 9.15
N SER A 13 -19.25 5.12 10.27
CA SER A 13 -20.05 4.98 11.48
C SER A 13 -21.46 5.59 11.35
N THR A 14 -21.71 6.42 10.32
CA THR A 14 -23.04 6.99 10.08
C THR A 14 -24.06 5.95 9.62
N PHE A 15 -23.61 4.85 9.02
CA PHE A 15 -24.51 3.80 8.51
C PHE A 15 -24.11 2.38 8.91
N LEU A 16 -22.95 2.20 9.55
CA LEU A 16 -22.48 0.93 10.05
C LEU A 16 -22.06 1.06 11.51
N THR A 17 -22.29 0.03 12.31
CA THR A 17 -21.72 -0.07 13.64
C THR A 17 -20.34 -0.70 13.52
N LEU A 18 -19.28 0.11 13.65
CA LEU A 18 -17.91 -0.37 13.59
C LEU A 18 -17.59 -1.19 14.86
N GLN A 19 -17.07 -2.39 14.68
CA GLN A 19 -16.77 -3.31 15.77
C GLN A 19 -15.28 -3.54 15.90
N PRO A 20 -14.78 -3.92 17.09
CA PRO A 20 -13.38 -4.32 17.26
C PRO A 20 -13.02 -5.45 16.30
N GLY A 21 -11.83 -5.39 15.71
CA GLY A 21 -11.35 -6.36 14.74
C GLY A 21 -11.70 -6.06 13.30
N TRP A 22 -12.53 -5.08 13.03
CA TRP A 22 -12.80 -4.63 11.66
C TRP A 22 -11.63 -3.83 11.10
N VAL A 23 -11.43 -3.96 9.81
CA VAL A 23 -10.37 -3.27 9.08
C VAL A 23 -10.98 -2.41 7.99
N ILE A 24 -10.53 -1.17 7.89
CA ILE A 24 -10.88 -0.27 6.80
C ILE A 24 -9.70 -0.22 5.84
N SER A 25 -9.90 -0.73 4.62
CA SER A 25 -8.89 -0.64 3.57
C SER A 25 -9.11 0.64 2.78
N THR A 26 -8.10 1.50 2.74
CA THR A 26 -8.18 2.80 2.07
C THR A 26 -7.77 2.76 0.61
N GLY A 27 -7.35 1.59 0.14
CA GLY A 27 -6.89 1.41 -1.23
C GLY A 27 -5.41 1.69 -1.42
N THR A 28 -4.96 1.48 -2.65
CA THR A 28 -3.55 1.61 -3.01
C THR A 28 -3.21 3.07 -3.32
N PRO A 29 -2.12 3.62 -2.72
CA PRO A 29 -1.66 4.95 -3.07
C PRO A 29 -1.07 4.98 -4.48
N GLY A 30 -0.92 6.18 -5.04
CA GLY A 30 -0.20 6.37 -6.30
C GLY A 30 1.29 6.05 -6.19
N GLY A 31 1.93 5.82 -7.33
CA GLY A 31 3.37 5.58 -7.39
C GLY A 31 3.79 4.12 -7.27
N THR A 32 2.85 3.18 -7.38
CA THR A 32 3.18 1.75 -7.44
C THR A 32 3.85 1.40 -8.76
N ALA A 33 4.56 0.26 -8.79
CA ALA A 33 5.17 -0.26 -10.03
C ALA A 33 4.12 -0.48 -11.13
N TRP A 34 2.93 -0.95 -10.76
CA TRP A 34 1.80 -1.09 -11.68
C TRP A 34 1.39 0.24 -12.30
N ALA A 35 1.23 1.28 -11.48
CA ALA A 35 0.81 2.60 -11.95
C ALA A 35 1.84 3.26 -12.86
N ALA A 36 3.10 2.90 -12.70
CA ALA A 36 4.23 3.43 -13.48
C ALA A 36 4.58 2.58 -14.71
N ASP A 37 3.94 1.41 -14.88
CA ASP A 37 4.29 0.47 -15.94
C ASP A 37 3.81 0.97 -17.30
N PRO A 38 4.72 1.28 -18.24
CA PRO A 38 4.35 1.77 -19.58
C PRO A 38 3.55 0.76 -20.38
N GLU A 39 3.76 -0.55 -20.18
CA GLU A 39 3.02 -1.60 -20.89
C GLU A 39 1.54 -1.60 -20.52
N LEU A 40 1.21 -1.10 -19.34
CA LEU A 40 -0.16 -0.95 -18.87
C LEU A 40 -0.70 0.48 -19.06
N GLY A 41 0.01 1.32 -19.83
CA GLY A 41 -0.36 2.71 -20.09
C GLY A 41 -0.06 3.65 -18.90
N GLY A 42 0.74 3.19 -17.95
CA GLY A 42 1.13 4.00 -16.81
C GLY A 42 2.22 5.01 -17.12
N ARG A 43 2.41 5.95 -16.20
CA ARG A 43 3.49 6.93 -16.26
C ARG A 43 4.30 6.91 -14.98
N PRO A 44 5.63 7.00 -15.06
CA PRO A 44 6.45 7.12 -13.86
C PRO A 44 6.01 8.30 -13.02
N TYR A 45 5.91 8.07 -11.72
CA TYR A 45 5.59 9.14 -10.78
C TYR A 45 6.85 9.90 -10.44
N GLU A 46 6.98 11.11 -11.00
CA GLU A 46 8.17 11.95 -10.83
C GLU A 46 7.99 12.92 -9.65
N ARG A 47 8.52 12.52 -8.50
CA ARG A 47 8.68 13.42 -7.35
C ARG A 47 10.13 13.32 -6.88
N PRO A 48 10.87 14.45 -6.84
CA PRO A 48 12.28 14.45 -6.47
C PRO A 48 12.54 14.11 -5.00
N ASP A 49 11.52 14.23 -4.16
CA ASP A 49 11.57 13.95 -2.73
C ASP A 49 11.27 12.48 -2.36
N LEU A 50 10.97 11.64 -3.35
CA LEU A 50 10.65 10.24 -3.11
C LEU A 50 11.73 9.31 -3.63
N VAL A 51 11.99 8.25 -2.86
CA VAL A 51 12.84 7.16 -3.31
C VAL A 51 12.11 6.37 -4.38
N ARG A 52 12.74 6.23 -5.56
CA ARG A 52 12.18 5.41 -6.64
C ARG A 52 12.38 3.93 -6.34
N ALA A 53 11.31 3.16 -6.34
CA ALA A 53 11.40 1.72 -6.37
C ALA A 53 11.87 1.25 -7.75
N ALA A 54 12.62 0.15 -7.79
CA ALA A 54 13.19 -0.40 -9.03
C ALA A 54 12.19 -1.21 -9.86
N GLY A 55 10.87 -1.01 -9.69
CA GLY A 55 9.83 -1.73 -10.39
C GLY A 55 9.21 -2.85 -9.57
N TYR A 56 8.84 -3.94 -10.23
CA TYR A 56 8.21 -5.09 -9.56
C TYR A 56 9.18 -5.87 -8.69
N LEU A 57 8.64 -6.54 -7.68
CA LEU A 57 9.41 -7.47 -6.85
C LEU A 57 9.95 -8.63 -7.69
N GLN A 58 11.16 -9.06 -7.37
CA GLN A 58 11.84 -10.15 -8.05
C GLN A 58 12.14 -11.28 -7.05
N ALA A 59 12.33 -12.49 -7.58
CA ALA A 59 12.74 -13.64 -6.77
C ALA A 59 14.03 -13.32 -6.00
N GLY A 60 14.03 -13.60 -4.72
CA GLY A 60 15.14 -13.29 -3.80
C GLY A 60 14.96 -11.99 -3.03
N ASP A 61 14.07 -11.12 -3.44
CA ASP A 61 13.78 -9.89 -2.70
C ASP A 61 13.16 -10.19 -1.34
N GLN A 62 13.55 -9.43 -0.33
CA GLN A 62 12.93 -9.47 0.98
C GLN A 62 11.99 -8.28 1.15
N VAL A 63 10.78 -8.55 1.59
CA VAL A 63 9.79 -7.52 1.90
C VAL A 63 9.62 -7.45 3.41
N CYS A 64 9.89 -6.30 3.98
CA CYS A 64 9.70 -6.03 5.40
C CYS A 64 8.63 -4.97 5.56
N CYS A 65 7.51 -5.32 6.17
CA CYS A 65 6.45 -4.39 6.53
C CYS A 65 6.49 -4.14 8.03
N ARG A 66 6.68 -2.89 8.41
CA ARG A 66 6.79 -2.51 9.81
C ARG A 66 5.82 -1.39 10.14
N ILE A 67 5.08 -1.57 11.23
CA ILE A 67 4.19 -0.54 11.77
C ILE A 67 4.50 -0.40 13.25
N GLU A 68 4.81 0.84 13.67
CA GLU A 68 5.08 1.14 15.08
C GLU A 68 3.94 0.63 15.97
N LYS A 69 4.29 -0.01 17.08
CA LYS A 69 3.36 -0.59 18.08
C LYS A 69 2.49 -1.74 17.60
N ILE A 70 2.57 -2.14 16.33
CA ILE A 70 1.84 -3.29 15.80
C ILE A 70 2.79 -4.45 15.58
N GLY A 71 3.89 -4.23 14.89
CA GLY A 71 4.86 -5.27 14.66
C GLY A 71 5.51 -5.20 13.28
N GLU A 72 6.15 -6.32 12.93
CA GLU A 72 6.92 -6.44 11.72
C GLU A 72 6.62 -7.77 11.05
N LEU A 73 6.39 -7.73 9.73
CA LEU A 73 6.28 -8.90 8.87
C LEU A 73 7.45 -8.93 7.90
N ARG A 74 8.11 -10.08 7.80
CA ARG A 74 9.18 -10.31 6.83
C ARG A 74 8.84 -11.49 5.95
N ASN A 75 8.95 -11.29 4.65
CA ASN A 75 8.69 -12.33 3.67
C ASN A 75 9.74 -12.26 2.57
N GLN A 76 10.05 -13.41 2.00
CA GLN A 76 10.94 -13.48 0.85
C GLN A 76 10.16 -13.86 -0.39
N VAL A 77 10.43 -13.15 -1.48
CA VAL A 77 9.81 -13.44 -2.76
C VAL A 77 10.47 -14.66 -3.38
N ALA A 78 9.67 -15.64 -3.73
CA ALA A 78 10.14 -16.87 -4.37
C ALA A 78 9.48 -17.04 -5.73
N ARG A 79 10.18 -17.73 -6.64
CA ARG A 79 9.63 -18.09 -7.94
C ARG A 79 8.72 -19.31 -7.78
N ILE A 80 7.55 -19.26 -8.40
CA ILE A 80 6.65 -20.41 -8.50
C ILE A 80 7.21 -21.34 -9.59
N GLU A 81 7.48 -22.55 -9.23
CA GLU A 81 7.95 -23.59 -10.17
C GLU A 81 6.78 -24.45 -10.63
#